data_5053b0756800cdd8fed1bb4808fe6602
#
_entry.id   5053b0756800cdd8fed1bb4808fe6602
#
_cell.length_a   1.000
_cell.length_b   1.000
_cell.length_c   1.000
_cell.angle_alpha   90.00
_cell.angle_beta   90.00
_cell.angle_gamma   90.00
#
_symmetry.space_group_name_H-M   'P 1'
#
loop_
_entity.id
_entity.type
_entity.pdbx_description
1 polymer ?
#
loop_
_entity_poly.entity_id
_entity_poly.type
_entity_poly.pdbx_seq_one_letter_code
_entity_poly.pdbx_strand_id
1 'polypeptide(L)'
;GTLWPLKSPEQRDCAFLRACDDCCRLAGAPQEQFVSGIERDLEAQFRYDKNPMMTWEQLRGLTRRGHIVGSHTMTHPNMAYVPDAELRTEFVESKRRLEEALKSRVDHFSYPCPALSPHWGDRTVDASAQADYRTAVTTNGGPVRRHHNPLCLRRVRPTKDVDGLRWNLECTFMGRAV
;
A
#
# COMPACT_ATOMS: atom_id res chain seq x y z
N GLY A 1 15.85 21.83 12.70
CA GLY A 1 14.48 21.36 12.48
C GLY A 1 13.54 22.53 12.24
N THR A 2 12.51 22.33 11.44
CA THR A 2 11.50 23.37 11.17
C THR A 2 10.51 23.38 12.35
N LEU A 3 10.33 24.53 12.99
CA LEU A 3 9.31 24.69 14.05
C LEU A 3 7.99 25.07 13.40
N TRP A 4 6.95 24.28 13.68
CA TRP A 4 5.60 24.55 13.23
C TRP A 4 4.73 25.06 14.37
N PRO A 5 4.06 26.24 14.24
CA PRO A 5 3.16 26.72 15.27
C PRO A 5 1.92 25.83 15.35
N LEU A 6 1.48 25.48 16.57
CA LEU A 6 0.34 24.59 16.83
C LEU A 6 -0.73 25.21 17.73
N LYS A 7 -0.73 26.55 17.87
CA LYS A 7 -1.60 27.27 18.84
C LYS A 7 -3.07 27.31 18.41
N SER A 8 -3.34 27.46 17.10
CA SER A 8 -4.72 27.49 16.60
C SER A 8 -5.07 26.24 15.80
N PRO A 9 -6.38 25.92 15.58
CA PRO A 9 -6.80 24.83 14.71
C PRO A 9 -6.18 24.94 13.30
N GLU A 10 -6.22 26.12 12.70
CA GLU A 10 -5.70 26.37 11.35
C GLU A 10 -4.19 26.13 11.27
N GLN A 11 -3.45 26.51 12.33
CA GLN A 11 -2.01 26.22 12.42
C GLN A 11 -1.73 24.72 12.51
N ARG A 12 -2.54 23.98 13.29
CA ARG A 12 -2.42 22.52 13.39
C ARG A 12 -2.72 21.83 12.07
N ASP A 13 -3.77 22.26 11.37
CA ASP A 13 -4.12 21.73 10.05
C ASP A 13 -3.00 22.00 9.03
N CYS A 14 -2.46 23.22 9.04
CA CYS A 14 -1.34 23.58 8.17
C CYS A 14 -0.08 22.75 8.49
N ALA A 15 0.25 22.56 9.76
CA ALA A 15 1.37 21.75 10.20
C ALA A 15 1.18 20.27 9.80
N PHE A 16 -0.02 19.74 9.97
CA PHE A 16 -0.37 18.38 9.55
C PHE A 16 -0.18 18.18 8.04
N LEU A 17 -0.72 19.08 7.21
CA LEU A 17 -0.58 18.99 5.76
C LEU A 17 0.87 19.08 5.30
N ARG A 18 1.67 19.94 5.93
CA ARG A 18 3.12 20.02 5.65
C ARG A 18 3.86 18.77 6.07
N ALA A 19 3.54 18.23 7.25
CA ALA A 19 4.14 16.98 7.72
C ALA A 19 3.80 15.82 6.77
N CYS A 20 2.56 15.75 6.28
CA CYS A 20 2.15 14.78 5.27
C CYS A 20 2.95 14.95 3.96
N ASP A 21 3.10 16.17 3.46
CA ASP A 21 3.85 16.45 2.22
C ASP A 21 5.34 16.08 2.37
N ASP A 22 5.97 16.43 3.48
CA ASP A 22 7.36 16.07 3.78
C ASP A 22 7.52 14.56 3.93
N CYS A 23 6.63 13.89 4.67
CA CYS A 23 6.61 12.44 4.84
C CYS A 23 6.46 11.70 3.51
N CYS A 24 5.61 12.22 2.62
CA CYS A 24 5.37 11.66 1.30
C CYS A 24 6.57 11.71 0.35
N ARG A 25 7.59 12.52 0.66
CA ARG A 25 8.86 12.62 -0.10
C ARG A 25 9.92 11.66 0.40
N LEU A 26 9.63 10.92 1.45
CA LEU A 26 10.53 9.97 2.09
C LEU A 26 10.06 8.54 1.83
N ALA A 27 10.97 7.57 1.95
CA ALA A 27 10.66 6.14 1.87
C ALA A 27 11.60 5.34 2.78
N GLY A 28 11.14 4.18 3.29
CA GLY A 28 11.93 3.30 4.14
C GLY A 28 12.32 3.94 5.48
N ALA A 29 13.52 3.63 5.97
CA ALA A 29 14.00 4.10 7.27
C ALA A 29 13.95 5.63 7.48
N PRO A 30 14.26 6.51 6.50
CA PRO A 30 14.07 7.95 6.64
C PRO A 30 12.62 8.38 6.92
N GLN A 31 11.64 7.70 6.33
CA GLN A 31 10.22 7.98 6.57
C GLN A 31 9.82 7.58 7.99
N GLU A 32 10.25 6.41 8.45
CA GLU A 32 9.99 5.94 9.82
C GLU A 32 10.63 6.86 10.86
N GLN A 33 11.87 7.31 10.63
CA GLN A 33 12.56 8.26 11.51
C GLN A 33 11.83 9.60 11.58
N PHE A 34 11.30 10.08 10.46
CA PHE A 34 10.53 11.33 10.40
C PHE A 34 9.24 11.21 11.22
N VAL A 35 8.47 10.13 11.04
CA VAL A 35 7.23 9.89 11.79
C VAL A 35 7.52 9.74 13.27
N SER A 36 8.48 8.89 13.66
CA SER A 36 8.87 8.69 15.05
C SER A 36 9.40 9.96 15.71
N GLY A 37 10.02 10.85 14.93
CA GLY A 37 10.44 12.17 15.39
C GLY A 37 9.23 13.03 15.77
N ILE A 38 8.22 13.10 14.91
CA ILE A 38 6.98 13.84 15.18
C ILE A 38 6.25 13.27 16.40
N GLU A 39 6.12 11.95 16.49
CA GLU A 39 5.46 11.28 17.62
C GLU A 39 6.14 11.62 18.96
N ARG A 40 7.46 11.61 18.99
CA ARG A 40 8.24 11.99 20.16
C ARG A 40 8.09 13.46 20.52
N ASP A 41 8.19 14.36 19.54
CA ASP A 41 8.14 15.81 19.75
C ASP A 41 6.74 16.28 20.21
N LEU A 42 5.70 15.56 19.82
CA LEU A 42 4.31 15.80 20.24
C LEU A 42 3.94 15.05 21.51
N GLU A 43 4.84 14.23 22.07
CA GLU A 43 4.52 13.32 23.19
C GLU A 43 3.22 12.53 22.91
N ALA A 44 3.07 12.10 21.65
CA ALA A 44 1.84 11.55 21.14
C ALA A 44 1.42 10.27 21.89
N GLN A 45 0.37 10.38 22.69
CA GLN A 45 -0.28 9.24 23.32
C GLN A 45 -1.43 8.77 22.43
N PHE A 46 -1.18 7.74 21.63
CA PHE A 46 -2.24 7.13 20.83
C PHE A 46 -3.23 6.39 21.72
N ARG A 47 -4.38 7.00 21.96
CA ARG A 47 -5.52 6.33 22.61
C ARG A 47 -6.48 5.88 21.50
N TYR A 48 -6.31 4.66 21.04
CA TYR A 48 -7.34 4.03 20.23
C TYR A 48 -8.32 3.33 21.17
N ASP A 49 -9.51 3.88 21.37
CA ASP A 49 -10.59 3.22 22.11
C ASP A 49 -11.01 1.91 21.42
N LYS A 50 -10.73 1.78 20.14
CA LYS A 50 -10.91 0.56 19.34
C LYS A 50 -9.71 0.36 18.43
N ASN A 51 -9.19 -0.85 18.37
CA ASN A 51 -8.16 -1.19 17.38
C ASN A 51 -8.77 -1.08 15.97
N PRO A 52 -8.34 -0.12 15.12
CA PRO A 52 -8.89 0.06 13.79
C PRO A 52 -8.45 -1.04 12.83
N MET A 53 -7.45 -1.83 13.22
CA MET A 53 -6.87 -2.87 12.38
C MET A 53 -7.63 -4.19 12.52
N MET A 54 -7.74 -4.91 11.42
CA MET A 54 -8.34 -6.24 11.39
C MET A 54 -7.50 -7.23 12.21
N THR A 55 -8.17 -8.04 13.03
CA THR A 55 -7.51 -9.13 13.76
C THR A 55 -7.23 -10.32 12.84
N TRP A 56 -6.26 -11.16 13.25
CA TRP A 56 -5.97 -12.41 12.54
C TRP A 56 -7.19 -13.36 12.45
N GLU A 57 -8.05 -13.36 13.47
CA GLU A 57 -9.27 -14.18 13.44
C GLU A 57 -10.30 -13.65 12.44
N GLN A 58 -10.46 -12.33 12.33
CA GLN A 58 -11.29 -11.73 11.29
C GLN A 58 -10.76 -12.06 9.89
N LEU A 59 -9.43 -12.01 9.70
CA LEU A 59 -8.79 -12.35 8.43
C LEU A 59 -9.02 -13.84 8.06
N ARG A 60 -8.84 -14.76 9.02
CA ARG A 60 -9.21 -16.18 8.85
C ARG A 60 -10.69 -16.35 8.54
N GLY A 61 -11.55 -15.54 9.16
CA GLY A 61 -12.98 -15.52 8.87
C GLY A 61 -13.29 -15.15 7.42
N LEU A 62 -12.54 -14.24 6.82
CA LEU A 62 -12.68 -13.90 5.39
C LEU A 62 -12.30 -15.10 4.50
N THR A 63 -11.18 -15.75 4.75
CA THR A 63 -10.74 -16.90 3.93
C THR A 63 -11.71 -18.07 4.03
N ARG A 64 -12.26 -18.36 5.23
CA ARG A 64 -13.31 -19.38 5.39
C ARG A 64 -14.59 -19.08 4.60
N ARG A 65 -14.87 -17.80 4.31
CA ARG A 65 -16.00 -17.37 3.47
C ARG A 65 -15.66 -17.29 1.98
N GLY A 66 -14.49 -17.80 1.57
CA GLY A 66 -14.07 -17.84 0.17
C GLY A 66 -13.41 -16.58 -0.36
N HIS A 67 -13.10 -15.61 0.49
CA HIS A 67 -12.30 -14.44 0.06
C HIS A 67 -10.83 -14.83 -0.10
N ILE A 68 -10.18 -14.23 -1.11
CA ILE A 68 -8.75 -14.38 -1.36
C ILE A 68 -8.01 -13.25 -0.63
N VAL A 69 -6.99 -13.62 0.13
CA VAL A 69 -6.10 -12.67 0.81
C VAL A 69 -4.80 -12.57 0.03
N GLY A 70 -4.41 -11.36 -0.31
CA GLY A 70 -3.11 -11.04 -0.90
C GLY A 70 -2.26 -10.19 0.05
N SER A 71 -0.96 -10.14 -0.21
CA SER A 71 -0.02 -9.32 0.54
C SER A 71 0.03 -7.88 0.00
N HIS A 72 0.39 -6.93 0.86
CA HIS A 72 0.52 -5.52 0.54
C HIS A 72 1.70 -4.88 1.27
N THR A 73 2.83 -5.60 1.35
CA THR A 73 4.04 -5.25 2.10
C THR A 73 3.90 -5.32 3.63
N MET A 74 4.97 -5.04 4.34
CA MET A 74 5.02 -4.94 5.80
C MET A 74 4.70 -3.53 6.30
N THR A 75 5.32 -2.52 5.67
CA THR A 75 5.32 -1.14 6.16
C THR A 75 4.70 -0.14 5.16
N HIS A 76 4.19 -0.63 4.02
CA HIS A 76 3.60 0.19 2.95
C HIS A 76 4.58 1.22 2.34
N PRO A 77 5.86 0.88 2.09
CA PRO A 77 6.82 1.83 1.55
C PRO A 77 6.58 2.06 0.05
N ASN A 78 7.21 3.09 -0.50
CA ASN A 78 7.35 3.16 -1.95
C ASN A 78 8.42 2.17 -2.42
N MET A 79 7.96 1.06 -2.99
CA MET A 79 8.80 -0.08 -3.36
C MET A 79 9.90 0.26 -4.39
N ALA A 80 9.69 1.33 -5.19
CA ALA A 80 10.68 1.76 -6.17
C ALA A 80 11.92 2.44 -5.54
N TYR A 81 11.79 2.94 -4.31
CA TYR A 81 12.82 3.75 -3.64
C TYR A 81 13.51 3.06 -2.47
N VAL A 82 12.99 1.93 -1.98
CA VAL A 82 13.66 1.21 -0.89
C VAL A 82 14.85 0.40 -1.40
N PRO A 83 15.93 0.22 -0.60
CA PRO A 83 17.06 -0.62 -0.94
C PRO A 83 16.65 -2.09 -1.17
N ASP A 84 17.48 -2.86 -1.92
CA ASP A 84 17.16 -4.25 -2.28
C ASP A 84 16.96 -5.17 -1.07
N ALA A 85 17.72 -4.97 -0.01
CA ALA A 85 17.58 -5.76 1.21
C ALA A 85 16.22 -5.51 1.91
N GLU A 86 15.79 -4.25 1.98
CA GLU A 86 14.47 -3.87 2.51
C GLU A 86 13.36 -4.35 1.57
N LEU A 87 13.54 -4.17 0.27
CA LEU A 87 12.59 -4.63 -0.75
C LEU A 87 12.29 -6.12 -0.60
N ARG A 88 13.33 -6.93 -0.45
CA ARG A 88 13.18 -8.38 -0.21
C ARG A 88 12.42 -8.67 1.08
N THR A 89 12.72 -7.95 2.16
CA THR A 89 12.03 -8.11 3.45
C THR A 89 10.55 -7.78 3.32
N GLU A 90 10.20 -6.69 2.63
CA GLU A 90 8.82 -6.27 2.40
C GLU A 90 7.98 -7.34 1.70
N PHE A 91 8.55 -8.05 0.71
CA PHE A 91 7.87 -9.13 0.02
C PHE A 91 7.83 -10.44 0.83
N VAL A 92 8.98 -10.90 1.30
CA VAL A 92 9.13 -12.23 1.91
C VAL A 92 8.46 -12.29 3.28
N GLU A 93 8.73 -11.29 4.13
CA GLU A 93 8.23 -11.31 5.50
C GLU A 93 6.71 -11.08 5.56
N SER A 94 6.16 -10.21 4.70
CA SER A 94 4.72 -10.02 4.63
C SER A 94 3.98 -11.29 4.19
N LYS A 95 4.53 -12.00 3.20
CA LYS A 95 4.01 -13.30 2.74
C LYS A 95 4.07 -14.33 3.86
N ARG A 96 5.24 -14.51 4.47
CA ARG A 96 5.48 -15.48 5.55
C ARG A 96 4.48 -15.30 6.71
N ARG A 97 4.31 -14.06 7.19
CA ARG A 97 3.37 -13.76 8.29
C ARG A 97 1.92 -14.06 7.94
N LEU A 98 1.50 -13.74 6.72
CA LEU A 98 0.17 -14.07 6.24
C LEU A 98 -0.03 -15.59 6.14
N GLU A 99 0.90 -16.31 5.56
CA GLU A 99 0.84 -17.78 5.41
C GLU A 99 0.84 -18.50 6.75
N GLU A 100 1.64 -18.02 7.71
CA GLU A 100 1.62 -18.54 9.08
C GLU A 100 0.28 -18.32 9.77
N ALA A 101 -0.30 -17.11 9.63
CA ALA A 101 -1.56 -16.78 10.27
C ALA A 101 -2.75 -17.49 9.62
N LEU A 102 -2.75 -17.64 8.29
CA LEU A 102 -3.85 -18.23 7.52
C LEU A 102 -3.74 -19.74 7.37
N LYS A 103 -2.55 -20.31 7.62
CA LYS A 103 -2.23 -21.73 7.35
C LYS A 103 -2.50 -22.13 5.90
N SER A 104 -2.31 -21.20 4.98
CA SER A 104 -2.53 -21.37 3.54
C SER A 104 -1.57 -20.49 2.75
N ARG A 105 -1.31 -20.87 1.50
CA ARG A 105 -0.45 -20.14 0.60
C ARG A 105 -1.04 -18.77 0.24
N VAL A 106 -0.17 -17.76 0.13
CA VAL A 106 -0.51 -16.39 -0.31
C VAL A 106 0.16 -16.13 -1.66
N ASP A 107 -0.62 -16.26 -2.72
CA ASP A 107 -0.15 -16.19 -4.11
C ASP A 107 -0.22 -14.78 -4.73
N HIS A 108 -0.92 -13.85 -4.08
CA HIS A 108 -1.27 -12.56 -4.66
C HIS A 108 -0.62 -11.39 -3.91
N PHE A 109 -0.22 -10.39 -4.66
CA PHE A 109 0.39 -9.17 -4.14
C PHE A 109 -0.28 -7.92 -4.71
N SER A 110 -0.27 -6.82 -3.98
CA SER A 110 -0.65 -5.50 -4.47
C SER A 110 0.47 -4.51 -4.15
N TYR A 111 0.98 -3.82 -5.17
CA TYR A 111 1.99 -2.78 -4.94
C TYR A 111 1.37 -1.59 -4.21
N PRO A 112 2.00 -1.06 -3.15
CA PRO A 112 1.60 0.18 -2.50
C PRO A 112 1.59 1.37 -3.46
N CYS A 113 0.76 2.37 -3.15
CA CYS A 113 0.66 3.61 -3.92
C CYS A 113 0.86 4.81 -2.97
N PRO A 114 2.06 4.99 -2.40
CA PRO A 114 2.40 6.20 -1.68
C PRO A 114 2.61 7.38 -2.65
N ALA A 115 2.91 8.56 -2.12
CA ALA A 115 2.89 9.79 -2.90
C ALA A 115 3.97 9.93 -3.98
N LEU A 116 5.15 9.31 -3.80
CA LEU A 116 6.24 9.39 -4.79
C LEU A 116 5.98 8.46 -5.99
N SER A 117 6.25 8.95 -7.19
CA SER A 117 6.21 8.17 -8.44
C SER A 117 7.63 7.96 -8.99
N PRO A 118 7.94 6.80 -9.58
CA PRO A 118 7.09 5.62 -9.75
C PRO A 118 6.88 4.85 -8.43
N HIS A 119 5.83 4.00 -8.38
CA HIS A 119 5.55 3.17 -7.20
C HIS A 119 6.19 1.78 -7.29
N TRP A 120 6.52 1.35 -8.49
CA TRP A 120 7.09 0.06 -8.83
C TRP A 120 7.88 0.15 -10.14
N GLY A 121 8.67 -0.86 -10.46
CA GLY A 121 9.46 -0.99 -11.69
C GLY A 121 9.98 -2.42 -11.85
N ASP A 122 10.80 -2.69 -12.87
CA ASP A 122 11.28 -4.04 -13.19
C ASP A 122 11.95 -4.71 -11.98
N ARG A 123 12.76 -3.96 -11.23
CA ARG A 123 13.39 -4.44 -10.00
C ARG A 123 12.39 -4.97 -8.96
N THR A 124 11.26 -4.29 -8.80
CA THR A 124 10.22 -4.70 -7.85
C THR A 124 9.40 -5.88 -8.37
N VAL A 125 9.24 -5.97 -9.68
CA VAL A 125 8.60 -7.11 -10.34
C VAL A 125 9.45 -8.37 -10.17
N ASP A 126 10.76 -8.27 -10.42
CA ASP A 126 11.70 -9.37 -10.22
C ASP A 126 11.74 -9.83 -8.76
N ALA A 127 11.75 -8.89 -7.82
CA ALA A 127 11.69 -9.22 -6.39
C ALA A 127 10.37 -9.91 -6.00
N SER A 128 9.24 -9.54 -6.59
CA SER A 128 7.96 -10.21 -6.36
C SER A 128 7.95 -11.64 -6.92
N ALA A 129 8.59 -11.87 -8.06
CA ALA A 129 8.80 -13.21 -8.62
C ALA A 129 9.70 -14.08 -7.73
N GLN A 130 10.82 -13.51 -7.24
CA GLN A 130 11.72 -14.20 -6.31
C GLN A 130 11.06 -14.56 -4.97
N ALA A 131 10.07 -13.77 -4.53
CA ALA A 131 9.26 -14.07 -3.36
C ALA A 131 8.10 -15.06 -3.65
N ASP A 132 8.09 -15.65 -4.86
CA ASP A 132 7.14 -16.67 -5.28
C ASP A 132 5.66 -16.22 -5.21
N TYR A 133 5.39 -14.96 -5.59
CA TYR A 133 4.04 -14.52 -5.90
C TYR A 133 3.65 -14.95 -7.32
N ARG A 134 2.41 -15.37 -7.51
CA ARG A 134 1.89 -15.79 -8.81
C ARG A 134 1.29 -14.63 -9.60
N THR A 135 0.69 -13.68 -8.90
CA THR A 135 0.15 -12.47 -9.50
C THR A 135 0.39 -11.25 -8.62
N ALA A 136 0.55 -10.10 -9.26
CA ALA A 136 0.60 -8.82 -8.56
C ALA A 136 -0.19 -7.74 -9.32
N VAL A 137 -0.94 -6.93 -8.60
CA VAL A 137 -1.67 -5.79 -9.15
C VAL A 137 -0.90 -4.49 -8.90
N THR A 138 -0.79 -3.69 -9.95
CA THR A 138 -0.08 -2.42 -9.92
C THR A 138 -1.02 -1.25 -9.59
N THR A 139 -0.44 -0.06 -9.51
CA THR A 139 -1.17 1.21 -9.39
C THR A 139 -1.69 1.73 -10.73
N ASN A 140 -1.30 1.09 -11.84
CA ASN A 140 -1.69 1.51 -13.18
C ASN A 140 -3.13 1.11 -13.48
N GLY A 141 -3.88 2.05 -14.03
CA GLY A 141 -5.25 1.83 -14.48
C GLY A 141 -5.32 1.04 -15.80
N GLY A 142 -6.43 0.37 -16.03
CA GLY A 142 -6.74 -0.24 -17.30
C GLY A 142 -7.10 -1.73 -17.26
N PRO A 143 -7.47 -2.32 -18.42
CA PRO A 143 -7.86 -3.72 -18.50
C PRO A 143 -6.65 -4.65 -18.47
N VAL A 144 -6.83 -5.85 -17.94
CA VAL A 144 -5.88 -6.96 -18.08
C VAL A 144 -6.10 -7.65 -19.42
N ARG A 145 -5.00 -7.94 -20.14
CA ARG A 145 -5.00 -8.68 -21.40
C ARG A 145 -4.16 -9.96 -21.28
N ARG A 146 -4.40 -10.95 -22.14
CA ARG A 146 -3.77 -12.29 -22.07
C ARG A 146 -2.24 -12.28 -22.05
N HIS A 147 -1.61 -11.29 -22.67
CA HIS A 147 -0.14 -11.20 -22.77
C HIS A 147 0.50 -10.32 -21.67
N HIS A 148 -0.29 -9.77 -20.75
CA HIS A 148 0.26 -8.99 -19.65
C HIS A 148 1.02 -9.90 -18.69
N ASN A 149 2.14 -9.37 -18.18
CA ASN A 149 2.89 -10.05 -17.12
C ASN A 149 1.97 -10.19 -15.87
N PRO A 150 1.78 -11.42 -15.36
CA PRO A 150 0.94 -11.65 -14.17
C PRO A 150 1.37 -10.87 -12.95
N LEU A 151 2.66 -10.48 -12.85
CA LEU A 151 3.21 -9.69 -11.76
C LEU A 151 3.11 -8.17 -11.97
N CYS A 152 2.40 -7.73 -13.04
CA CYS A 152 2.18 -6.32 -13.38
C CYS A 152 0.74 -6.06 -13.84
N LEU A 153 -0.24 -6.69 -13.23
CA LEU A 153 -1.63 -6.57 -13.66
C LEU A 153 -2.16 -5.16 -13.40
N ARG A 154 -2.89 -4.64 -14.36
CA ARG A 154 -3.62 -3.38 -14.23
C ARG A 154 -4.91 -3.58 -13.46
N ARG A 155 -5.47 -2.51 -12.91
CA ARG A 155 -6.76 -2.56 -12.19
C ARG A 155 -7.63 -1.36 -12.56
N VAL A 156 -8.93 -1.54 -12.50
CA VAL A 156 -9.89 -0.44 -12.59
C VAL A 156 -10.16 0.05 -11.17
N ARG A 157 -10.09 1.36 -10.96
CA ARG A 157 -10.38 1.97 -9.65
C ARG A 157 -11.90 1.93 -9.41
N PRO A 158 -12.35 1.55 -8.21
CA PRO A 158 -13.74 1.69 -7.84
C PRO A 158 -14.12 3.17 -7.73
N THR A 159 -15.39 3.48 -7.93
CA THR A 159 -15.99 4.78 -7.73
C THR A 159 -16.92 4.74 -6.52
N LYS A 160 -17.48 5.89 -6.14
CA LYS A 160 -18.39 5.98 -5.00
C LYS A 160 -19.76 5.34 -5.26
N ASP A 161 -20.13 5.17 -6.52
CA ASP A 161 -21.42 4.64 -6.95
C ASP A 161 -21.29 3.65 -8.12
N VAL A 162 -22.37 2.93 -8.37
CA VAL A 162 -22.42 1.87 -9.39
C VAL A 162 -22.34 2.43 -10.81
N ASP A 163 -22.92 3.60 -11.06
CA ASP A 163 -22.95 4.19 -12.40
C ASP A 163 -21.56 4.68 -12.80
N GLY A 164 -20.83 5.31 -11.88
CA GLY A 164 -19.43 5.67 -12.09
C GLY A 164 -18.55 4.44 -12.30
N LEU A 165 -18.76 3.35 -11.55
CA LEU A 165 -18.02 2.10 -11.79
C LEU A 165 -18.31 1.52 -13.17
N ARG A 166 -19.58 1.50 -13.58
CA ARG A 166 -19.99 1.05 -14.92
C ARG A 166 -19.31 1.89 -15.99
N TRP A 167 -19.36 3.22 -15.85
CA TRP A 167 -18.69 4.15 -16.76
C TRP A 167 -17.18 3.87 -16.86
N ASN A 168 -16.49 3.70 -15.72
CA ASN A 168 -15.06 3.40 -15.70
C ASN A 168 -14.75 2.06 -16.38
N LEU A 169 -15.58 1.05 -16.18
CA LEU A 169 -15.42 -0.25 -16.84
C LEU A 169 -15.59 -0.11 -18.36
N GLU A 170 -16.65 0.52 -18.82
CA GLU A 170 -16.92 0.73 -20.25
C GLU A 170 -15.79 1.52 -20.92
N CYS A 171 -15.39 2.66 -20.35
CA CYS A 171 -14.28 3.46 -20.86
C CYS A 171 -12.98 2.64 -20.91
N THR A 172 -12.68 1.90 -19.86
CA THR A 172 -11.48 1.05 -19.78
C THR A 172 -11.45 -0.01 -20.88
N PHE A 173 -12.57 -0.70 -21.12
CA PHE A 173 -12.66 -1.72 -22.18
C PHE A 173 -12.67 -1.11 -23.59
N MET A 174 -13.14 0.11 -23.74
CA MET A 174 -13.05 0.88 -24.99
C MET A 174 -11.66 1.50 -25.24
N GLY A 175 -10.71 1.32 -24.34
CA GLY A 175 -9.35 1.88 -24.42
C GLY A 175 -9.29 3.39 -24.15
N ARG A 176 -10.30 3.96 -23.52
CA ARG A 176 -10.32 5.36 -23.09
C ARG A 176 -9.69 5.52 -21.72
N ALA A 177 -8.97 6.62 -21.50
CA ALA A 177 -8.45 6.99 -20.18
C ALA A 177 -9.63 7.37 -19.25
N VAL A 178 -9.55 6.93 -17.98
CA VAL A 178 -10.51 7.25 -16.90
C VAL A 178 -9.75 7.81 -15.71
#